data_55c6ac7e8d5b6f1f2402bbdae28445d6
#
_entry.id   55c6ac7e8d5b6f1f2402bbdae28445d6
#
_cell.length_a   1.000
_cell.length_b   1.000
_cell.length_c   1.000
_cell.angle_alpha   90.00
_cell.angle_beta   90.00
_cell.angle_gamma   90.00
#
_symmetry.space_group_name_H-M   'P 1'
#
loop_
_entity.id
_entity.type
_entity.pdbx_description
1 polymer ?
#
loop_
_entity_poly.entity_id
_entity_poly.type
_entity_poly.pdbx_seq_one_letter_code
_entity_poly.pdbx_strand_id
1 'polypeptide(L)'
;MTAVPVTVATIGKNASEEVRVVLDTFKSHNLVDLRVFAAFSAAAVKMPTKKGLSCRVEMIPDLIAALQEAQEQAHALGWLEGDA
;
A
#
# COMPACT_ATOMS: atom_id res chain seq x y z
N MET A 1 -23.69 4.82 -3.22
CA MET A 1 -22.57 4.50 -4.13
C MET A 1 -21.31 5.22 -3.65
N THR A 2 -20.24 4.50 -3.50
CA THR A 2 -18.97 5.07 -3.02
C THR A 2 -18.23 5.72 -4.17
N ALA A 3 -17.86 6.98 -4.01
CA ALA A 3 -17.07 7.68 -5.02
C ALA A 3 -15.61 7.25 -4.92
N VAL A 4 -14.96 7.09 -6.05
CA VAL A 4 -13.53 6.81 -6.11
C VAL A 4 -12.77 8.09 -6.45
N PRO A 5 -11.49 8.20 -6.03
CA PRO A 5 -10.70 7.19 -5.33
C PRO A 5 -11.08 7.05 -3.86
N VAL A 6 -10.87 5.86 -3.30
CA VAL A 6 -11.11 5.59 -1.88
C VAL A 6 -9.80 5.16 -1.24
N THR A 7 -9.35 5.90 -0.24
CA THR A 7 -8.20 5.48 0.56
C THR A 7 -8.67 4.45 1.58
N VAL A 8 -8.24 3.22 1.40
CA VAL A 8 -8.64 2.10 2.24
C VAL A 8 -7.83 2.05 3.52
N ALA A 9 -6.52 2.30 3.40
CA ALA A 9 -5.61 2.19 4.52
C ALA A 9 -4.40 3.09 4.31
N THR A 10 -3.82 3.53 5.43
CA THR A 10 -2.60 4.30 5.45
C THR A 10 -1.65 3.62 6.43
N ILE A 11 -0.44 3.31 5.96
CA ILE A 11 0.58 2.63 6.74
C ILE A 11 1.78 3.57 6.86
N GLY A 12 2.14 3.94 8.09
CA GLY A 12 3.29 4.79 8.32
C GLY A 12 4.58 4.08 7.92
N LYS A 13 5.44 4.76 7.20
CA LYS A 13 6.75 4.24 6.80
C LYS A 13 7.87 4.92 7.60
N ASN A 14 7.83 6.23 7.69
CA ASN A 14 8.75 7.04 8.49
C ASN A 14 8.09 8.40 8.74
N ALA A 15 8.86 9.35 9.30
CA ALA A 15 8.31 10.65 9.68
C ALA A 15 7.72 11.45 8.53
N SER A 16 8.22 11.26 7.31
CA SER A 16 7.79 12.04 6.14
C SER A 16 7.06 11.22 5.09
N GLU A 17 7.04 9.89 5.21
CA GLU A 17 6.47 9.02 4.20
C GLU A 17 5.45 8.06 4.78
N GLU A 18 4.46 7.73 3.97
CA GLU A 18 3.47 6.71 4.31
C GLU A 18 3.08 5.96 3.06
N VAL A 19 2.66 4.71 3.22
CA VAL A 19 2.09 3.92 2.13
C VAL A 19 0.59 4.02 2.22
N ARG A 20 -0.06 4.40 1.13
CA ARG A 20 -1.52 4.41 1.06
C ARG A 20 -2.01 3.32 0.11
N VAL A 21 -3.04 2.62 0.55
CA VAL A 21 -3.74 1.63 -0.26
C VAL A 21 -5.02 2.29 -0.73
N VAL A 22 -5.17 2.44 -2.04
CA VAL A 22 -6.25 3.21 -2.64
C VAL A 22 -6.96 2.37 -3.70
N LEU A 23 -8.28 2.40 -3.68
CA LEU A 23 -9.09 1.82 -4.75
C LEU A 23 -9.52 2.92 -5.70
N ASP A 24 -9.36 2.69 -6.99
CA ASP A 24 -9.70 3.67 -8.00
C ASP A 24 -10.11 2.96 -9.30
N THR A 25 -10.53 3.74 -10.26
CA THR A 25 -10.86 3.25 -11.60
C THR A 25 -10.03 3.99 -12.64
N PHE A 26 -9.65 3.31 -13.70
CA PHE A 26 -8.96 3.89 -14.81
C PHE A 26 -9.34 3.15 -16.09
N LYS A 27 -9.90 3.85 -17.07
CA LYS A 27 -10.31 3.29 -18.35
C LYS A 27 -11.15 2.01 -18.19
N SER A 28 -12.17 2.08 -17.34
CA SER A 28 -13.10 0.99 -17.06
C SER A 28 -12.49 -0.20 -16.31
N HIS A 29 -11.28 -0.05 -15.79
CA HIS A 29 -10.65 -1.07 -14.94
C HIS A 29 -10.74 -0.65 -13.47
N ASN A 30 -11.04 -1.61 -12.61
CA ASN A 30 -11.00 -1.41 -11.16
C ASN A 30 -9.60 -1.74 -10.67
N LEU A 31 -8.96 -0.78 -10.01
CA LEU A 31 -7.55 -0.87 -9.64
C LEU A 31 -7.36 -0.73 -8.14
N VAL A 32 -6.33 -1.37 -7.64
CA VAL A 32 -5.76 -1.10 -6.33
C VAL A 32 -4.39 -0.47 -6.54
N ASP A 33 -4.14 0.63 -5.84
CA ASP A 33 -2.86 1.34 -5.91
C ASP A 33 -2.22 1.31 -4.53
N LEU A 34 -0.97 0.83 -4.48
CA LEU A 34 -0.15 0.85 -3.27
C LEU A 34 0.98 1.84 -3.54
N ARG A 35 0.94 2.99 -2.86
CA ARG A 35 1.82 4.09 -3.23
C ARG A 35 2.39 4.78 -2.03
N VAL A 36 3.66 5.16 -2.14
CA VAL A 36 4.32 5.99 -1.14
C VAL A 36 3.87 7.43 -1.36
N PHE A 37 3.35 8.04 -0.30
CA PHE A 37 3.07 9.47 -0.24
C PHE A 37 4.12 10.11 0.64
N ALA A 38 4.65 11.24 0.21
CA ALA A 38 5.75 11.90 0.90
C ALA A 38 5.53 13.40 1.00
N ALA A 39 6.07 13.99 2.07
CA ALA A 39 6.08 15.42 2.27
C ALA A 39 7.53 15.92 2.28
N PHE A 40 7.76 17.10 1.69
CA PHE A 40 9.09 17.72 1.68
C PHE A 40 9.47 18.34 3.02
N SER A 41 8.47 18.63 3.85
CA SER A 41 8.68 19.17 5.18
C SER A 41 7.55 18.73 6.09
N ALA A 42 7.73 18.88 7.41
CA ALA A 42 6.72 18.47 8.39
C ALA A 42 5.39 19.22 8.21
N ALA A 43 5.43 20.43 7.68
CA ALA A 43 4.22 21.21 7.47
C ALA A 43 3.56 20.97 6.13
N ALA A 44 4.21 20.26 5.22
CA ALA A 44 3.68 20.02 3.89
C ALA A 44 2.67 18.88 3.86
N VAL A 45 1.71 19.00 2.96
CA VAL A 45 0.79 17.90 2.68
C VAL A 45 1.54 16.80 1.96
N LYS A 46 1.30 15.55 2.36
CA LYS A 46 1.90 14.39 1.68
C LYS A 46 1.28 14.21 0.31
N MET A 47 2.13 14.07 -0.67
CA MET A 47 1.75 13.93 -2.08
C MET A 47 2.18 12.57 -2.63
N PRO A 48 1.46 12.03 -3.62
CA PRO A 48 1.85 10.75 -4.23
C PRO A 48 3.19 10.87 -4.94
N THR A 49 3.98 9.80 -4.84
CA THR A 49 5.27 9.70 -5.51
C THR A 49 5.19 8.61 -6.58
N LYS A 50 6.30 8.42 -7.30
CA LYS A 50 6.41 7.35 -8.29
C LYS A 50 6.66 5.99 -7.65
N LYS A 51 6.93 5.94 -6.34
CA LYS A 51 7.20 4.69 -5.63
C LYS A 51 5.90 4.00 -5.31
N GLY A 52 5.68 2.87 -5.93
CA GLY A 52 4.47 2.10 -5.73
C GLY A 52 4.12 1.29 -6.95
N LEU A 53 2.98 0.62 -6.87
CA LEU A 53 2.46 -0.14 -7.99
C LEU A 53 0.95 -0.01 -8.04
N SER A 54 0.41 -0.14 -9.23
CA SER A 54 -1.02 -0.16 -9.47
C SER A 54 -1.34 -1.42 -10.26
N CYS A 55 -2.38 -2.13 -9.84
CA CYS A 55 -2.79 -3.35 -10.53
C CYS A 55 -4.29 -3.55 -10.41
N ARG A 56 -4.83 -4.48 -11.19
CA ARG A 56 -6.25 -4.79 -11.15
C ARG A 56 -6.61 -5.44 -9.81
N VAL A 57 -7.81 -5.17 -9.34
CA VAL A 57 -8.27 -5.71 -8.05
C VAL A 57 -8.31 -7.23 -8.02
N GLU A 58 -8.39 -7.87 -9.16
CA GLU A 58 -8.35 -9.34 -9.26
C GLU A 58 -7.01 -9.91 -8.77
N MET A 59 -5.96 -9.11 -8.72
CA MET A 59 -4.66 -9.53 -8.19
C MET A 59 -4.57 -9.46 -6.67
N ILE A 60 -5.55 -8.86 -6.00
CA ILE A 60 -5.49 -8.69 -4.55
C ILE A 60 -5.32 -10.02 -3.80
N PRO A 61 -6.08 -11.09 -4.12
CA PRO A 61 -5.88 -12.36 -3.40
C PRO A 61 -4.46 -12.90 -3.52
N ASP A 62 -3.85 -12.79 -4.69
CA ASP A 62 -2.47 -13.25 -4.90
C ASP A 62 -1.47 -12.38 -4.14
N LEU A 63 -1.71 -11.07 -4.10
CA LEU A 63 -0.87 -10.16 -3.31
C LEU A 63 -0.94 -10.49 -1.83
N ILE A 64 -2.13 -10.74 -1.31
CA ILE A 64 -2.31 -11.12 0.09
C ILE A 64 -1.55 -12.40 0.39
N ALA A 65 -1.72 -13.42 -0.44
CA ALA A 65 -1.05 -14.70 -0.26
C ALA A 65 0.48 -14.56 -0.29
N ALA A 66 0.99 -13.78 -1.25
CA ALA A 66 2.43 -13.54 -1.38
C ALA A 66 2.98 -12.79 -0.16
N LEU A 67 2.26 -11.79 0.33
CA LEU A 67 2.70 -11.04 1.51
C LEU A 67 2.64 -11.89 2.77
N GLN A 68 1.65 -12.76 2.91
CA GLN A 68 1.59 -13.70 4.02
C GLN A 68 2.77 -14.66 4.01
N GLU A 69 3.12 -15.18 2.83
CA GLU A 69 4.29 -16.05 2.68
C GLU A 69 5.58 -15.30 3.02
N ALA A 70 5.71 -14.08 2.55
CA ALA A 70 6.87 -13.25 2.87
C ALA A 70 6.98 -13.02 4.37
N GLN A 71 5.86 -12.78 5.04
CA GLN A 71 5.81 -12.59 6.48
C GLN A 71 6.28 -13.84 7.22
N GLU A 72 5.80 -15.02 6.80
CA GLU A 72 6.22 -16.28 7.41
C GLU A 72 7.72 -16.53 7.24
N GLN A 73 8.24 -16.27 6.04
CA GLN A 73 9.67 -16.44 5.78
C GLN A 73 10.51 -15.44 6.55
N ALA A 74 10.03 -14.19 6.68
CA ALA A 74 10.74 -13.18 7.47
C ALA A 74 10.82 -13.58 8.95
N HIS A 75 9.76 -14.18 9.49
CA HIS A 75 9.80 -14.73 10.84
C HIS A 75 10.81 -15.85 10.95
N ALA A 76 10.82 -16.78 9.99
CA ALA A 76 11.75 -17.90 10.00
C ALA A 76 13.21 -17.44 9.90
N LEU A 77 13.45 -16.33 9.20
CA LEU A 77 14.79 -15.75 9.06
C LEU A 77 15.19 -14.92 10.29
N GLY A 78 14.28 -14.71 11.23
CA GLY A 78 14.54 -13.89 12.41
C GLY A 78 14.46 -12.39 12.15
N TRP A 79 13.90 -11.99 11.01
CA TRP A 79 13.79 -10.57 10.65
C TRP A 79 12.54 -9.90 11.23
N LEU A 80 11.53 -10.67 11.58
CA LEU A 80 10.32 -10.20 12.25
C LEU A 80 10.18 -10.88 13.60
N GLU A 81 9.91 -10.09 14.62
CA GLU A 81 9.68 -10.57 15.95
C GLU A 81 8.21 -10.44 16.30
N GLY A 82 7.83 -11.18 17.35
CA GLY A 82 6.49 -11.12 17.87
C GLY A 82 5.56 -12.11 17.18
N ASP A 83 4.32 -12.05 17.58
CA ASP A 83 3.30 -12.94 17.08
C ASP A 83 2.82 -12.47 15.71
N ALA A 84 2.67 -13.39 14.83
CA ALA A 84 2.13 -13.12 13.52
C ALA A 84 0.65 -12.70 13.63
#